data_c8772858d236bf62e8a7c6c09b161c6d
#
_entry.id   c8772858d236bf62e8a7c6c09b161c6d
#
_cell.length_a   1.000
_cell.length_b   1.000
_cell.length_c   1.000
_cell.angle_alpha   90.00
_cell.angle_beta   90.00
_cell.angle_gamma   90.00
#
_symmetry.space_group_name_H-M   'P 1'
#
loop_
_entity.id
_entity.type
_entity.pdbx_description
1 polymer ?
#
loop_
_entity_poly.entity_id
_entity_poly.type
_entity_poly.pdbx_seq_one_letter_code
_entity_poly.pdbx_strand_id
1 'polypeptide(L)'
;MSIRKYIAYLRTVETGSITQAANELGYTQSAVSKMISDLEQDWQVKLLTRNHSGIEISSDGMVLLPTIREIVKDYEDLNFAVSELHGVQSGTLRLGCFTSLAISLLPEILKDFHQTYPNIQIQLMTGEYYEISEWLRRGAIDCGFLAIPASNDFETTPILHDTMVAILPKDHPMAGASVFPLEQLPHENFVRLMEIEDYEFNRLLDHYNIHPEVTYDTTSDFALLSMVEAGLGVSIVHSLLIKPERYHVTVLPLNVKQSREIGIAVKKGFLPSTITQLFLQHVVDYTKDMGEITVIRH
;
A
#
# COMPACT_ATOMS: atom_id res chain seq x y z
N MET A 1 -11.68 22.64 25.29
CA MET A 1 -10.69 21.98 24.42
C MET A 1 -11.37 21.58 23.12
N SER A 2 -10.77 21.77 21.95
CA SER A 2 -11.41 21.52 20.64
C SER A 2 -10.77 20.33 19.94
N ILE A 3 -11.57 19.38 19.45
CA ILE A 3 -11.13 18.22 18.68
C ILE A 3 -10.24 18.62 17.47
N ARG A 4 -10.49 19.80 16.89
CA ARG A 4 -9.70 20.35 15.77
C ARG A 4 -8.21 20.50 16.11
N LYS A 5 -7.85 20.79 17.37
CA LYS A 5 -6.46 20.88 17.81
C LYS A 5 -5.79 19.50 17.77
N TYR A 6 -6.51 18.44 18.16
CA TYR A 6 -6.01 17.06 18.09
C TYR A 6 -5.81 16.60 16.66
N ILE A 7 -6.79 16.88 15.79
CA ILE A 7 -6.68 16.59 14.35
C ILE A 7 -5.48 17.33 13.74
N ALA A 8 -5.29 18.61 14.07
CA ALA A 8 -4.15 19.40 13.59
C ALA A 8 -2.80 18.82 14.05
N TYR A 9 -2.70 18.39 15.30
CA TYR A 9 -1.52 17.73 15.84
C TYR A 9 -1.26 16.38 15.12
N LEU A 10 -2.27 15.50 15.03
CA LEU A 10 -2.15 14.22 14.35
C LEU A 10 -1.70 14.40 12.91
N ARG A 11 -2.35 15.27 12.16
CA ARG A 11 -1.99 15.51 10.75
C ARG A 11 -0.56 16.04 10.59
N THR A 12 -0.07 16.83 11.56
CA THR A 12 1.31 17.31 11.58
C THR A 12 2.30 16.16 11.85
N VAL A 13 1.97 15.24 12.75
CA VAL A 13 2.78 14.03 13.01
C VAL A 13 2.83 13.12 11.77
N GLU A 14 1.70 12.91 11.12
CA GLU A 14 1.55 12.05 9.94
C GLU A 14 2.35 12.56 8.75
N THR A 15 2.27 13.87 8.50
CA THR A 15 2.94 14.51 7.34
C THR A 15 4.39 14.91 7.63
N GLY A 16 4.80 14.99 8.90
CA GLY A 16 6.10 15.54 9.30
C GLY A 16 6.24 17.06 9.04
N SER A 17 5.12 17.74 8.66
CA SER A 17 5.14 19.14 8.23
C SER A 17 3.88 19.91 8.62
N ILE A 18 4.04 21.01 9.39
CA ILE A 18 2.92 21.91 9.70
C ILE A 18 2.31 22.52 8.44
N THR A 19 3.14 22.83 7.44
CA THR A 19 2.65 23.43 6.19
C THR A 19 1.81 22.46 5.39
N GLN A 20 2.25 21.21 5.29
CA GLN A 20 1.49 20.19 4.60
C GLN A 20 0.19 19.86 5.35
N ALA A 21 0.26 19.67 6.66
CA ALA A 21 -0.93 19.47 7.50
C ALA A 21 -1.94 20.61 7.37
N ALA A 22 -1.46 21.86 7.31
CA ALA A 22 -2.32 23.03 7.11
C ALA A 22 -3.04 23.02 5.76
N ASN A 23 -2.32 22.71 4.68
CA ASN A 23 -2.89 22.60 3.35
C ASN A 23 -3.97 21.51 3.27
N GLU A 24 -3.70 20.32 3.83
CA GLU A 24 -4.65 19.20 3.84
C GLU A 24 -5.91 19.50 4.68
N LEU A 25 -5.76 20.26 5.77
CA LEU A 25 -6.87 20.61 6.65
C LEU A 25 -7.62 21.90 6.23
N GLY A 26 -7.16 22.59 5.19
CA GLY A 26 -7.74 23.85 4.74
C GLY A 26 -7.50 25.02 5.70
N TYR A 27 -6.39 24.98 6.46
CA TYR A 27 -5.97 26.04 7.37
C TYR A 27 -4.70 26.75 6.87
N THR A 28 -4.40 27.89 7.51
CA THR A 28 -3.07 28.52 7.36
C THR A 28 -2.05 27.80 8.26
N GLN A 29 -0.77 27.80 7.84
CA GLN A 29 0.32 27.23 8.63
C GLN A 29 0.39 27.83 10.04
N SER A 30 0.16 29.16 10.18
CA SER A 30 0.12 29.85 11.46
C SER A 30 -1.05 29.39 12.35
N ALA A 31 -2.21 29.07 11.76
CA ALA A 31 -3.35 28.55 12.51
C ALA A 31 -3.06 27.16 13.09
N VAL A 32 -2.52 26.23 12.28
CA VAL A 32 -2.11 24.89 12.75
C VAL A 32 -1.02 24.98 13.82
N SER A 33 0.02 25.81 13.59
CA SER A 33 1.07 26.04 14.58
C SER A 33 0.52 26.56 15.90
N LYS A 34 -0.45 27.48 15.85
CA LYS A 34 -1.12 28.00 17.05
C LYS A 34 -1.94 26.93 17.74
N MET A 35 -2.70 26.10 17.01
CA MET A 35 -3.51 25.01 17.59
C MET A 35 -2.63 24.04 18.40
N ILE A 36 -1.46 23.68 17.87
CA ILE A 36 -0.52 22.77 18.53
C ILE A 36 0.13 23.47 19.74
N SER A 37 0.58 24.71 19.57
CA SER A 37 1.15 25.49 20.67
C SER A 37 0.17 25.69 21.83
N ASP A 38 -1.12 25.89 21.53
CA ASP A 38 -2.17 25.97 22.56
C ASP A 38 -2.33 24.66 23.34
N LEU A 39 -2.20 23.47 22.67
CA LEU A 39 -2.20 22.17 23.36
C LEU A 39 -0.98 22.02 24.27
N GLU A 40 0.20 22.36 23.76
CA GLU A 40 1.45 22.33 24.53
C GLU A 40 1.35 23.22 25.77
N GLN A 41 0.76 24.40 25.63
CA GLN A 41 0.56 25.34 26.74
C GLN A 41 -0.48 24.83 27.74
N ASP A 42 -1.63 24.34 27.25
CA ASP A 42 -2.73 23.83 28.11
C ASP A 42 -2.26 22.64 28.96
N TRP A 43 -1.37 21.80 28.41
CA TRP A 43 -0.88 20.56 29.07
C TRP A 43 0.50 20.72 29.75
N GLN A 44 1.17 21.86 29.54
CA GLN A 44 2.53 22.11 30.03
C GLN A 44 3.55 21.04 29.57
N VAL A 45 3.40 20.56 28.31
CA VAL A 45 4.29 19.57 27.68
C VAL A 45 4.74 20.04 26.31
N LYS A 46 5.80 19.47 25.78
CA LYS A 46 6.19 19.62 24.38
C LYS A 46 5.68 18.41 23.59
N LEU A 47 4.94 18.66 22.52
CA LEU A 47 4.41 17.61 21.63
C LEU A 47 5.28 17.41 20.41
N LEU A 48 5.90 18.48 19.91
CA LEU A 48 6.75 18.47 18.73
C LEU A 48 8.11 19.13 19.02
N THR A 49 9.13 18.62 18.37
CA THR A 49 10.49 19.19 18.31
C THR A 49 10.82 19.56 16.87
N ARG A 50 11.70 20.55 16.70
CA ARG A 50 12.24 20.96 15.39
C ARG A 50 13.70 20.58 15.32
N ASN A 51 14.08 19.91 14.25
CA ASN A 51 15.46 19.61 13.91
C ASN A 51 15.77 20.05 12.47
N HIS A 52 16.98 19.76 11.99
CA HIS A 52 17.43 20.09 10.64
C HIS A 52 16.65 19.35 9.54
N SER A 53 16.02 18.21 9.87
CA SER A 53 15.21 17.37 8.95
C SER A 53 13.73 17.71 8.95
N GLY A 54 13.27 18.61 9.84
CA GLY A 54 11.87 19.00 9.90
C GLY A 54 11.26 18.96 11.29
N ILE A 55 10.02 18.48 11.37
CA ILE A 55 9.27 18.35 12.62
C ILE A 55 9.26 16.89 13.04
N GLU A 56 9.62 16.65 14.29
CA GLU A 56 9.56 15.33 14.91
C GLU A 56 8.68 15.37 16.15
N ILE A 57 8.14 14.20 16.47
CA ILE A 57 7.40 14.01 17.71
C ILE A 57 8.36 14.00 18.90
N SER A 58 8.00 14.69 19.97
CA SER A 58 8.77 14.67 21.21
C SER A 58 8.53 13.36 22.00
N SER A 59 9.32 13.14 23.07
CA SER A 59 9.10 12.04 24.02
C SER A 59 7.71 12.09 24.65
N ASP A 60 7.28 13.27 25.08
CA ASP A 60 5.94 13.45 25.66
C ASP A 60 4.84 13.27 24.62
N GLY A 61 5.09 13.77 23.39
CA GLY A 61 4.21 13.55 22.24
C GLY A 61 4.01 12.08 21.92
N MET A 62 5.07 11.28 21.95
CA MET A 62 4.99 9.83 21.73
C MET A 62 4.13 9.13 22.78
N VAL A 63 4.21 9.53 24.04
CA VAL A 63 3.38 8.96 25.12
C VAL A 63 1.89 9.31 24.93
N LEU A 64 1.59 10.53 24.48
CA LEU A 64 0.22 11.01 24.34
C LEU A 64 -0.43 10.64 23.01
N LEU A 65 0.36 10.36 21.99
CA LEU A 65 -0.10 10.07 20.62
C LEU A 65 -1.16 8.96 20.54
N PRO A 66 -1.01 7.81 21.22
CA PRO A 66 -2.02 6.75 21.16
C PRO A 66 -3.39 7.22 21.61
N THR A 67 -3.44 7.87 22.78
CA THR A 67 -4.72 8.37 23.34
C THR A 67 -5.34 9.47 22.49
N ILE A 68 -4.53 10.36 21.90
CA ILE A 68 -5.03 11.40 20.99
C ILE A 68 -5.64 10.75 19.74
N ARG A 69 -5.03 9.69 19.19
CA ARG A 69 -5.58 8.94 18.06
C ARG A 69 -6.93 8.30 18.41
N GLU A 70 -7.06 7.67 19.57
CA GLU A 70 -8.32 7.10 20.01
C GLU A 70 -9.43 8.15 20.09
N ILE A 71 -9.14 9.32 20.68
CA ILE A 71 -10.11 10.41 20.78
C ILE A 71 -10.57 10.88 19.39
N VAL A 72 -9.65 11.03 18.43
CA VAL A 72 -10.01 11.47 17.08
C VAL A 72 -10.79 10.38 16.35
N LYS A 73 -10.38 9.10 16.49
CA LYS A 73 -11.12 7.96 15.96
C LYS A 73 -12.55 7.91 16.50
N ASP A 74 -12.74 8.02 17.84
CA ASP A 74 -14.08 7.99 18.45
C ASP A 74 -14.94 9.17 17.95
N TYR A 75 -14.34 10.30 17.68
CA TYR A 75 -15.03 11.43 17.06
C TYR A 75 -15.43 11.13 15.60
N GLU A 76 -14.60 10.47 14.81
CA GLU A 76 -14.92 10.03 13.47
C GLU A 76 -16.04 8.97 13.48
N ASP A 77 -15.99 8.00 14.40
CA ASP A 77 -17.05 6.99 14.60
C ASP A 77 -18.37 7.62 15.04
N LEU A 78 -18.33 8.61 15.92
CA LEU A 78 -19.53 9.37 16.30
C LEU A 78 -20.16 10.08 15.08
N ASN A 79 -19.35 10.74 14.25
CA ASN A 79 -19.84 11.40 13.05
C ASN A 79 -20.43 10.40 12.05
N PHE A 80 -19.79 9.22 11.91
CA PHE A 80 -20.33 8.15 11.10
C PHE A 80 -21.69 7.67 11.63
N ALA A 81 -21.79 7.38 12.92
CA ALA A 81 -23.06 6.96 13.54
C ALA A 81 -24.16 8.02 13.39
N VAL A 82 -23.82 9.31 13.53
CA VAL A 82 -24.78 10.40 13.27
C VAL A 82 -25.22 10.41 11.81
N SER A 83 -24.31 10.18 10.88
CA SER A 83 -24.65 10.12 9.45
C SER A 83 -25.57 8.93 9.13
N GLU A 84 -25.35 7.78 9.79
CA GLU A 84 -26.25 6.62 9.68
C GLU A 84 -27.68 6.92 10.16
N LEU A 85 -27.82 7.64 11.28
CA LEU A 85 -29.14 8.06 11.77
C LEU A 85 -29.92 8.92 10.74
N HIS A 86 -29.18 9.62 9.86
CA HIS A 86 -29.76 10.37 8.75
C HIS A 86 -29.88 9.55 7.46
N GLY A 87 -29.59 8.24 7.49
CA GLY A 87 -29.65 7.36 6.31
C GLY A 87 -28.50 7.58 5.32
N VAL A 88 -27.41 8.24 5.74
CA VAL A 88 -26.25 8.55 4.90
C VAL A 88 -25.00 8.06 5.61
N GLN A 89 -24.46 6.93 5.16
CA GLN A 89 -23.17 6.42 5.66
C GLN A 89 -22.05 7.19 4.97
N SER A 90 -21.41 8.12 5.67
CA SER A 90 -20.39 9.01 5.10
C SER A 90 -19.15 9.13 5.98
N GLY A 91 -18.00 9.32 5.35
CA GLY A 91 -16.72 9.51 6.01
C GLY A 91 -15.55 9.31 5.03
N THR A 92 -14.35 9.13 5.56
CA THR A 92 -13.13 8.97 4.76
C THR A 92 -12.38 7.72 5.19
N LEU A 93 -11.95 6.91 4.23
CA LEU A 93 -11.03 5.80 4.39
C LEU A 93 -9.70 6.16 3.72
N ARG A 94 -8.58 6.07 4.45
CA ARG A 94 -7.23 6.26 3.95
C ARG A 94 -6.60 4.89 3.74
N LEU A 95 -6.28 4.56 2.49
CA LEU A 95 -5.85 3.23 2.08
C LEU A 95 -4.44 3.29 1.48
N GLY A 96 -3.55 2.40 1.92
CA GLY A 96 -2.24 2.17 1.30
C GLY A 96 -2.24 0.94 0.40
N CYS A 97 -1.63 1.04 -0.78
CA CYS A 97 -1.54 -0.08 -1.71
C CYS A 97 -0.27 -0.02 -2.56
N PHE A 98 0.30 -1.18 -2.89
CA PHE A 98 1.39 -1.26 -3.84
C PHE A 98 0.88 -1.32 -5.29
N THR A 99 1.73 -0.94 -6.25
CA THR A 99 1.35 -0.66 -7.64
C THR A 99 0.60 -1.81 -8.30
N SER A 100 1.12 -3.03 -8.25
CA SER A 100 0.53 -4.16 -8.98
C SER A 100 -0.90 -4.48 -8.54
N LEU A 101 -1.21 -4.40 -7.23
CA LEU A 101 -2.57 -4.58 -6.73
C LEU A 101 -3.45 -3.35 -7.03
N ALA A 102 -2.89 -2.13 -6.92
CA ALA A 102 -3.61 -0.90 -7.18
C ALA A 102 -4.11 -0.76 -8.63
N ILE A 103 -3.38 -1.32 -9.59
CA ILE A 103 -3.78 -1.29 -11.01
C ILE A 103 -4.59 -2.51 -11.45
N SER A 104 -4.56 -3.61 -10.71
CA SER A 104 -5.21 -4.87 -11.09
C SER A 104 -6.56 -5.06 -10.39
N LEU A 105 -6.53 -5.52 -9.17
CA LEU A 105 -7.70 -5.99 -8.42
C LEU A 105 -8.40 -4.88 -7.62
N LEU A 106 -7.63 -3.96 -7.03
CA LEU A 106 -8.18 -2.93 -6.15
C LEU A 106 -9.28 -2.08 -6.81
N PRO A 107 -9.19 -1.68 -8.11
CA PRO A 107 -10.26 -0.90 -8.74
C PRO A 107 -11.63 -1.59 -8.73
N GLU A 108 -11.66 -2.91 -8.90
CA GLU A 108 -12.92 -3.68 -8.86
C GLU A 108 -13.46 -3.79 -7.43
N ILE A 109 -12.58 -4.03 -6.44
CA ILE A 109 -12.95 -4.01 -5.02
C ILE A 109 -13.56 -2.66 -4.64
N LEU A 110 -12.90 -1.56 -5.04
CA LEU A 110 -13.36 -0.21 -4.74
C LEU A 110 -14.68 0.13 -5.42
N LYS A 111 -14.86 -0.33 -6.65
CA LYS A 111 -16.10 -0.16 -7.41
C LYS A 111 -17.28 -0.86 -6.70
N ASP A 112 -17.08 -2.10 -6.24
CA ASP A 112 -18.11 -2.86 -5.53
C ASP A 112 -18.39 -2.24 -4.15
N PHE A 113 -17.36 -1.85 -3.41
CA PHE A 113 -17.50 -1.15 -2.14
C PHE A 113 -18.27 0.17 -2.28
N HIS A 114 -17.98 0.95 -3.32
CA HIS A 114 -18.65 2.22 -3.57
C HIS A 114 -20.15 2.06 -3.94
N GLN A 115 -20.54 0.93 -4.54
CA GLN A 115 -21.97 0.64 -4.79
C GLN A 115 -22.75 0.48 -3.49
N THR A 116 -22.13 -0.12 -2.47
CA THR A 116 -22.74 -0.31 -1.15
C THR A 116 -22.63 0.95 -0.28
N TYR A 117 -21.50 1.67 -0.37
CA TYR A 117 -21.17 2.83 0.47
C TYR A 117 -20.79 4.06 -0.37
N PRO A 118 -21.74 4.66 -1.13
CA PRO A 118 -21.44 5.70 -2.12
C PRO A 118 -20.93 7.03 -1.53
N ASN A 119 -21.15 7.27 -0.24
CA ASN A 119 -20.75 8.51 0.43
C ASN A 119 -19.46 8.36 1.27
N ILE A 120 -18.81 7.19 1.23
CA ILE A 120 -17.47 7.02 1.82
C ILE A 120 -16.43 7.45 0.79
N GLN A 121 -15.67 8.48 1.13
CA GLN A 121 -14.54 8.94 0.35
C GLN A 121 -13.34 8.03 0.60
N ILE A 122 -12.66 7.59 -0.48
CA ILE A 122 -11.43 6.81 -0.40
C ILE A 122 -10.25 7.67 -0.83
N GLN A 123 -9.25 7.76 0.05
CA GLN A 123 -7.96 8.38 -0.23
C GLN A 123 -6.93 7.26 -0.38
N LEU A 124 -6.51 7.00 -1.63
CA LEU A 124 -5.54 5.97 -1.96
C LEU A 124 -4.14 6.57 -2.02
N MET A 125 -3.21 5.98 -1.27
CA MET A 125 -1.78 6.23 -1.37
C MET A 125 -1.11 5.00 -1.95
N THR A 126 -0.27 5.18 -2.96
CA THR A 126 0.49 4.07 -3.58
C THR A 126 1.98 4.21 -3.27
N GLY A 127 2.61 3.09 -2.93
CA GLY A 127 4.03 3.03 -2.61
C GLY A 127 4.50 1.60 -2.41
N GLU A 128 5.77 1.45 -2.05
CA GLU A 128 6.39 0.17 -1.71
C GLU A 128 5.93 -0.35 -0.33
N TYR A 129 6.13 -1.64 -0.03
CA TYR A 129 5.74 -2.23 1.27
C TYR A 129 6.32 -1.49 2.46
N TYR A 130 7.57 -1.03 2.34
CA TYR A 130 8.22 -0.20 3.35
C TYR A 130 7.46 1.10 3.60
N GLU A 131 7.08 1.83 2.55
CA GLU A 131 6.35 3.09 2.67
C GLU A 131 4.96 2.87 3.28
N ILE A 132 4.23 1.84 2.81
CA ILE A 132 2.91 1.47 3.35
C ILE A 132 3.03 1.13 4.84
N SER A 133 4.07 0.37 5.22
CA SER A 133 4.35 0.03 6.62
C SER A 133 4.60 1.29 7.47
N GLU A 134 5.37 2.25 6.97
CA GLU A 134 5.61 3.52 7.66
C GLU A 134 4.33 4.37 7.77
N TRP A 135 3.50 4.42 6.72
CA TRP A 135 2.22 5.12 6.78
C TRP A 135 1.28 4.50 7.81
N LEU A 136 1.20 3.17 7.90
CA LEU A 136 0.44 2.47 8.93
C LEU A 136 0.97 2.77 10.35
N ARG A 137 2.30 2.73 10.55
CA ARG A 137 2.92 3.04 11.86
C ARG A 137 2.59 4.46 12.32
N ARG A 138 2.65 5.43 11.40
CA ARG A 138 2.38 6.84 11.67
C ARG A 138 0.88 7.17 11.71
N GLY A 139 0.01 6.25 11.26
CA GLY A 139 -1.43 6.47 11.14
C GLY A 139 -1.81 7.41 10.00
N ALA A 140 -0.94 7.58 9.01
CA ALA A 140 -1.24 8.32 7.79
C ALA A 140 -2.29 7.61 6.92
N ILE A 141 -2.37 6.28 7.04
CA ILE A 141 -3.41 5.43 6.46
C ILE A 141 -4.10 4.60 7.53
N ASP A 142 -5.36 4.25 7.30
CA ASP A 142 -6.20 3.48 8.21
C ASP A 142 -5.99 1.97 8.05
N CYS A 143 -5.77 1.52 6.81
CA CYS A 143 -5.38 0.16 6.46
C CYS A 143 -4.52 0.16 5.20
N GLY A 144 -3.84 -0.95 4.92
CA GLY A 144 -2.98 -1.07 3.75
C GLY A 144 -2.74 -2.51 3.33
N PHE A 145 -2.41 -2.72 2.07
CA PHE A 145 -2.07 -4.03 1.54
C PHE A 145 -0.56 -4.27 1.63
N LEU A 146 -0.18 -5.43 2.14
CA LEU A 146 1.21 -5.84 2.33
C LEU A 146 1.41 -7.30 1.91
N ALA A 147 2.65 -7.67 1.59
CA ALA A 147 3.03 -9.08 1.52
C ALA A 147 3.12 -9.68 2.93
N ILE A 148 2.76 -10.94 3.09
CA ILE A 148 2.85 -11.71 4.32
C ILE A 148 4.05 -12.68 4.21
N PRO A 149 4.85 -12.83 5.27
CA PRO A 149 4.69 -12.27 6.62
C PRO A 149 5.09 -10.79 6.69
N ALA A 150 4.22 -9.96 7.26
CA ALA A 150 4.50 -8.57 7.56
C ALA A 150 5.13 -8.38 8.94
N SER A 151 5.53 -7.14 9.28
CA SER A 151 6.04 -6.81 10.62
C SER A 151 5.03 -7.16 11.72
N ASN A 152 5.52 -7.57 12.90
CA ASN A 152 4.70 -7.81 14.08
C ASN A 152 3.95 -6.57 14.62
N ASP A 153 4.22 -5.40 14.06
CA ASP A 153 3.51 -4.15 14.36
C ASP A 153 2.08 -4.12 13.79
N PHE A 154 1.74 -5.07 12.91
CA PHE A 154 0.48 -5.09 12.19
C PHE A 154 -0.32 -6.36 12.51
N GLU A 155 -1.65 -6.22 12.49
CA GLU A 155 -2.58 -7.31 12.35
C GLU A 155 -2.91 -7.45 10.86
N THR A 156 -2.65 -8.63 10.30
CA THR A 156 -2.82 -8.90 8.87
C THR A 156 -3.87 -9.97 8.66
N THR A 157 -4.77 -9.75 7.71
CA THR A 157 -5.72 -10.75 7.22
C THR A 157 -5.33 -11.16 5.82
N PRO A 158 -4.96 -12.43 5.59
CA PRO A 158 -4.66 -12.95 4.25
C PRO A 158 -5.85 -12.79 3.30
N ILE A 159 -5.59 -12.43 2.03
CA ILE A 159 -6.64 -12.23 1.03
C ILE A 159 -6.42 -13.04 -0.26
N LEU A 160 -5.18 -13.17 -0.73
CA LEU A 160 -4.90 -13.92 -1.95
C LEU A 160 -3.41 -14.27 -2.08
N HIS A 161 -3.10 -15.19 -3.01
CA HIS A 161 -1.75 -15.49 -3.47
C HIS A 161 -1.53 -14.97 -4.89
N ASP A 162 -0.38 -14.34 -5.12
CA ASP A 162 0.01 -13.78 -6.41
C ASP A 162 1.31 -14.45 -6.88
N THR A 163 1.20 -15.19 -8.00
CA THR A 163 2.31 -16.00 -8.52
C THR A 163 3.31 -15.16 -9.32
N MET A 164 4.57 -15.59 -9.34
CA MET A 164 5.58 -15.06 -10.26
C MET A 164 5.44 -15.68 -11.65
N VAL A 165 5.62 -14.84 -12.66
CA VAL A 165 5.56 -15.21 -14.09
C VAL A 165 6.72 -14.57 -14.84
N ALA A 166 7.14 -15.22 -15.94
CA ALA A 166 8.05 -14.61 -16.89
C ALA A 166 7.28 -13.77 -17.89
N ILE A 167 7.81 -12.60 -18.24
CA ILE A 167 7.32 -11.76 -19.32
C ILE A 167 8.39 -11.63 -20.40
N LEU A 168 7.98 -11.84 -21.65
CA LEU A 168 8.84 -11.88 -22.82
C LEU A 168 8.28 -11.00 -23.94
N PRO A 169 9.13 -10.48 -24.83
CA PRO A 169 8.67 -9.90 -26.09
C PRO A 169 7.80 -10.88 -26.88
N LYS A 170 6.85 -10.38 -27.68
CA LYS A 170 5.94 -11.22 -28.48
C LYS A 170 6.66 -12.08 -29.52
N ASP A 171 7.79 -11.60 -30.04
CA ASP A 171 8.62 -12.26 -31.04
C ASP A 171 9.75 -13.11 -30.43
N HIS A 172 9.77 -13.26 -29.10
CA HIS A 172 10.77 -14.05 -28.40
C HIS A 172 10.72 -15.51 -28.84
N PRO A 173 11.87 -16.22 -29.02
CA PRO A 173 11.88 -17.62 -29.44
C PRO A 173 11.03 -18.56 -28.58
N MET A 174 10.88 -18.25 -27.31
CA MET A 174 10.06 -19.00 -26.37
C MET A 174 8.61 -18.50 -26.24
N ALA A 175 8.16 -17.52 -27.02
CA ALA A 175 6.80 -16.96 -26.90
C ALA A 175 5.69 -18.00 -27.12
N GLY A 176 5.97 -19.11 -27.83
CA GLY A 176 5.07 -20.24 -28.03
C GLY A 176 5.20 -21.37 -27.01
N ALA A 177 6.07 -21.24 -26.01
CA ALA A 177 6.24 -22.27 -24.97
C ALA A 177 5.08 -22.27 -23.96
N SER A 178 4.88 -23.38 -23.27
CA SER A 178 3.88 -23.49 -22.21
C SER A 178 4.40 -23.06 -20.83
N VAL A 179 5.72 -22.94 -20.69
CA VAL A 179 6.40 -22.61 -19.42
C VAL A 179 7.75 -21.97 -19.72
N PHE A 180 8.20 -21.04 -18.91
CA PHE A 180 9.54 -20.48 -18.94
C PHE A 180 10.40 -21.19 -17.89
N PRO A 181 11.45 -21.97 -18.30
CA PRO A 181 12.37 -22.56 -17.35
C PRO A 181 13.21 -21.47 -16.68
N LEU A 182 13.24 -21.44 -15.36
CA LEU A 182 14.01 -20.42 -14.63
C LEU A 182 15.51 -20.47 -14.95
N GLU A 183 16.02 -21.66 -15.28
CA GLU A 183 17.40 -21.93 -15.71
C GLU A 183 17.77 -21.25 -17.04
N GLN A 184 16.77 -20.81 -17.81
CA GLN A 184 17.00 -20.06 -19.05
C GLN A 184 17.40 -18.60 -18.77
N LEU A 185 17.02 -18.05 -17.61
CA LEU A 185 17.21 -16.63 -17.30
C LEU A 185 18.66 -16.12 -17.44
N PRO A 186 19.71 -16.88 -17.06
CA PRO A 186 21.11 -16.45 -17.28
C PRO A 186 21.55 -16.36 -18.76
N HIS A 187 20.72 -16.86 -19.67
CA HIS A 187 21.00 -16.84 -21.12
C HIS A 187 20.23 -15.76 -21.86
N GLU A 188 19.46 -14.96 -21.13
CA GLU A 188 18.62 -13.89 -21.66
C GLU A 188 19.16 -12.51 -21.27
N ASN A 189 18.84 -11.50 -22.08
CA ASN A 189 18.94 -10.13 -21.63
C ASN A 189 17.88 -9.91 -20.54
N PHE A 190 18.34 -9.64 -19.33
CA PHE A 190 17.42 -9.53 -18.20
C PHE A 190 17.15 -8.07 -17.84
N VAL A 191 15.87 -7.71 -17.80
CA VAL A 191 15.37 -6.43 -17.30
C VAL A 191 14.89 -6.63 -15.87
N ARG A 192 15.58 -6.03 -14.89
CA ARG A 192 15.28 -6.18 -13.47
C ARG A 192 14.45 -5.01 -12.95
N LEU A 193 13.40 -5.31 -12.19
CA LEU A 193 12.75 -4.35 -11.33
C LEU A 193 13.56 -4.24 -10.03
N MET A 194 14.06 -3.04 -9.74
CA MET A 194 14.72 -2.76 -8.46
C MET A 194 13.68 -2.33 -7.45
N GLU A 195 13.42 -3.15 -6.46
CA GLU A 195 12.62 -2.84 -5.26
C GLU A 195 13.56 -2.62 -4.08
N ILE A 196 13.21 -1.74 -3.15
CA ILE A 196 14.04 -1.45 -1.97
C ILE A 196 14.18 -2.69 -1.08
N GLU A 197 13.13 -3.52 -1.05
CA GLU A 197 13.04 -4.75 -0.26
C GLU A 197 12.60 -5.93 -1.15
N ASP A 198 13.34 -6.19 -2.24
CA ASP A 198 13.07 -7.34 -3.11
C ASP A 198 13.52 -8.66 -2.47
N TYR A 199 12.73 -9.12 -1.50
CA TYR A 199 12.99 -10.39 -0.83
C TYR A 199 12.54 -11.60 -1.66
N GLU A 200 11.49 -11.45 -2.45
CA GLU A 200 10.82 -12.59 -3.08
C GLU A 200 11.56 -13.06 -4.33
N PHE A 201 11.94 -12.14 -5.20
CA PHE A 201 12.69 -12.45 -6.41
C PHE A 201 14.13 -12.91 -6.09
N ASN A 202 14.83 -12.19 -5.22
CA ASN A 202 16.17 -12.57 -4.82
C ASN A 202 16.19 -13.93 -4.11
N ARG A 203 15.22 -14.24 -3.23
CA ARG A 203 15.07 -15.55 -2.61
C ARG A 203 14.83 -16.67 -3.63
N LEU A 204 14.03 -16.38 -4.67
CA LEU A 204 13.83 -17.33 -5.77
C LEU A 204 15.15 -17.66 -6.45
N LEU A 205 15.91 -16.65 -6.85
CA LEU A 205 17.19 -16.83 -7.51
C LEU A 205 18.22 -17.56 -6.63
N ASP A 206 18.34 -17.18 -5.37
CA ASP A 206 19.23 -17.79 -4.40
C ASP A 206 18.87 -19.26 -4.16
N HIS A 207 17.57 -19.56 -4.01
CA HIS A 207 17.10 -20.93 -3.78
C HIS A 207 17.47 -21.90 -4.93
N TYR A 208 17.40 -21.42 -6.17
CA TYR A 208 17.73 -22.21 -7.36
C TYR A 208 19.16 -21.98 -7.86
N ASN A 209 19.96 -21.17 -7.15
CA ASN A 209 21.35 -20.82 -7.54
C ASN A 209 21.42 -20.27 -8.97
N ILE A 210 20.50 -19.38 -9.32
CA ILE A 210 20.40 -18.74 -10.62
C ILE A 210 20.96 -17.32 -10.52
N HIS A 211 21.88 -16.97 -11.42
CA HIS A 211 22.57 -15.67 -11.41
C HIS A 211 22.50 -15.06 -12.81
N PRO A 212 21.38 -14.36 -13.15
CA PRO A 212 21.27 -13.72 -14.45
C PRO A 212 22.19 -12.49 -14.53
N GLU A 213 22.72 -12.24 -15.72
CA GLU A 213 23.37 -10.97 -15.99
C GLU A 213 22.29 -9.89 -16.23
N VAL A 214 22.26 -8.90 -15.34
CA VAL A 214 21.27 -7.82 -15.45
C VAL A 214 21.72 -6.84 -16.53
N THR A 215 20.97 -6.77 -17.61
CA THR A 215 21.25 -5.86 -18.74
C THR A 215 20.67 -4.47 -18.49
N TYR A 216 19.49 -4.40 -17.88
CA TYR A 216 18.79 -3.16 -17.56
C TYR A 216 18.18 -3.21 -16.16
N ASP A 217 18.27 -2.10 -15.43
CA ASP A 217 17.64 -1.88 -14.12
C ASP A 217 16.63 -0.74 -14.21
N THR A 218 15.49 -0.90 -13.52
CA THR A 218 14.49 0.16 -13.36
C THR A 218 13.76 0.01 -12.03
N THR A 219 13.32 1.14 -11.45
CA THR A 219 12.44 1.17 -10.26
C THR A 219 10.97 1.33 -10.64
N SER A 220 10.64 1.36 -11.93
CA SER A 220 9.29 1.60 -12.43
C SER A 220 8.72 0.36 -13.10
N ASP A 221 7.64 -0.19 -12.53
CA ASP A 221 6.84 -1.27 -13.14
C ASP A 221 6.49 -1.00 -14.60
N PHE A 222 6.03 0.23 -14.88
CA PHE A 222 5.61 0.61 -16.23
C PHE A 222 6.78 0.71 -17.20
N ALA A 223 7.94 1.20 -16.74
CA ALA A 223 9.15 1.25 -17.58
C ALA A 223 9.64 -0.16 -17.88
N LEU A 224 9.65 -1.07 -16.90
CA LEU A 224 10.00 -2.47 -17.09
C LEU A 224 9.11 -3.13 -18.15
N LEU A 225 7.79 -3.00 -18.04
CA LEU A 225 6.84 -3.56 -19.00
C LEU A 225 7.07 -3.03 -20.41
N SER A 226 7.31 -1.71 -20.55
CA SER A 226 7.60 -1.06 -21.84
C SER A 226 8.95 -1.50 -22.41
N MET A 227 9.96 -1.74 -21.57
CA MET A 227 11.26 -2.25 -22.01
C MET A 227 11.15 -3.68 -22.58
N VAL A 228 10.39 -4.56 -21.89
CA VAL A 228 10.13 -5.91 -22.39
C VAL A 228 9.31 -5.87 -23.68
N GLU A 229 8.26 -5.05 -23.75
CA GLU A 229 7.46 -4.87 -24.96
C GLU A 229 8.29 -4.38 -26.16
N ALA A 230 9.29 -3.51 -25.91
CA ALA A 230 10.22 -3.02 -26.91
C ALA A 230 11.31 -4.03 -27.35
N GLY A 231 11.33 -5.24 -26.78
CA GLY A 231 12.28 -6.28 -27.14
C GLY A 231 13.65 -6.14 -26.48
N LEU A 232 13.78 -5.36 -25.39
CA LEU A 232 15.08 -5.16 -24.73
C LEU A 232 15.53 -6.36 -23.90
N GLY A 233 14.61 -7.28 -23.55
CA GLY A 233 14.91 -8.48 -22.81
C GLY A 233 13.67 -9.11 -22.19
N VAL A 234 13.88 -10.03 -21.27
CA VAL A 234 12.85 -10.72 -20.49
C VAL A 234 12.86 -10.22 -19.05
N SER A 235 11.75 -10.45 -18.33
CA SER A 235 11.71 -10.18 -16.91
C SER A 235 10.89 -11.23 -16.15
N ILE A 236 11.04 -11.27 -14.83
CA ILE A 236 10.19 -12.05 -13.94
C ILE A 236 9.51 -11.06 -13.00
N VAL A 237 8.20 -11.14 -12.94
CA VAL A 237 7.36 -10.22 -12.18
C VAL A 237 6.20 -10.97 -11.52
N HIS A 238 5.53 -10.33 -10.58
CA HIS A 238 4.28 -10.82 -10.03
C HIS A 238 3.13 -10.69 -11.03
N SER A 239 2.27 -11.69 -11.11
CA SER A 239 1.21 -11.79 -12.13
C SER A 239 0.20 -10.65 -12.08
N LEU A 240 -0.09 -10.09 -10.90
CA LEU A 240 -0.97 -8.94 -10.75
C LEU A 240 -0.47 -7.67 -11.44
N LEU A 241 0.82 -7.57 -11.74
CA LEU A 241 1.36 -6.43 -12.49
C LEU A 241 0.89 -6.44 -13.95
N ILE A 242 0.55 -7.61 -14.50
CA ILE A 242 0.28 -7.78 -15.91
C ILE A 242 -1.20 -7.57 -16.21
N LYS A 243 -1.47 -6.64 -17.14
CA LYS A 243 -2.75 -6.52 -17.84
C LYS A 243 -2.50 -6.82 -19.31
N PRO A 244 -2.79 -8.06 -19.77
CA PRO A 244 -2.46 -8.49 -21.14
C PRO A 244 -3.04 -7.59 -22.23
N GLU A 245 -4.16 -6.93 -21.93
CA GLU A 245 -4.83 -6.01 -22.87
C GLU A 245 -4.07 -4.69 -23.06
N ARG A 246 -3.10 -4.37 -22.18
CA ARG A 246 -2.36 -3.10 -22.19
C ARG A 246 -0.96 -3.20 -22.78
N TYR A 247 -0.36 -4.39 -22.73
CA TYR A 247 1.02 -4.59 -23.14
C TYR A 247 1.14 -5.77 -24.10
N HIS A 248 1.83 -5.57 -25.21
CA HIS A 248 2.09 -6.61 -26.20
C HIS A 248 3.27 -7.51 -25.79
N VAL A 249 3.13 -8.17 -24.64
CA VAL A 249 4.11 -9.12 -24.12
C VAL A 249 3.53 -10.53 -24.08
N THR A 250 4.39 -11.53 -24.06
CA THR A 250 4.02 -12.91 -23.77
C THR A 250 4.25 -13.17 -22.29
N VAL A 251 3.26 -13.78 -21.64
CA VAL A 251 3.32 -14.15 -20.23
C VAL A 251 3.38 -15.66 -20.12
N LEU A 252 4.41 -16.19 -19.48
CA LEU A 252 4.59 -17.63 -19.27
C LEU A 252 4.70 -17.94 -17.77
N PRO A 253 4.08 -19.02 -17.30
CA PRO A 253 4.36 -19.52 -15.95
C PRO A 253 5.82 -19.96 -15.86
N LEU A 254 6.39 -19.89 -14.65
CA LEU A 254 7.68 -20.48 -14.36
C LEU A 254 7.54 -22.01 -14.17
N ASN A 255 8.62 -22.76 -14.44
CA ASN A 255 8.71 -24.19 -14.11
C ASN A 255 8.83 -24.46 -12.60
N VAL A 256 8.86 -23.40 -11.79
CA VAL A 256 8.92 -23.44 -10.32
C VAL A 256 7.73 -22.67 -9.76
N LYS A 257 7.21 -23.14 -8.62
CA LYS A 257 6.14 -22.44 -7.92
C LYS A 257 6.74 -21.42 -6.97
N GLN A 258 6.50 -20.16 -7.26
CA GLN A 258 6.82 -19.05 -6.38
C GLN A 258 5.66 -18.07 -6.37
N SER A 259 5.17 -17.77 -5.18
CA SER A 259 4.10 -16.80 -4.98
C SER A 259 4.35 -15.98 -3.71
N ARG A 260 3.78 -14.79 -3.67
CA ARG A 260 3.63 -14.03 -2.44
C ARG A 260 2.21 -14.18 -1.92
N GLU A 261 2.07 -14.22 -0.63
CA GLU A 261 0.78 -14.06 0.04
C GLU A 261 0.54 -12.58 0.30
N ILE A 262 -0.60 -12.08 -0.12
CA ILE A 262 -1.01 -10.68 0.09
C ILE A 262 -2.07 -10.66 1.16
N GLY A 263 -1.93 -9.71 2.09
CA GLY A 263 -2.92 -9.46 3.13
C GLY A 263 -3.26 -7.98 3.25
N ILE A 264 -4.43 -7.72 3.83
CA ILE A 264 -4.77 -6.37 4.29
C ILE A 264 -4.36 -6.23 5.74
N ALA A 265 -3.70 -5.12 6.07
CA ALA A 265 -3.06 -4.85 7.34
C ALA A 265 -3.65 -3.63 8.03
N VAL A 266 -3.75 -3.69 9.35
CA VAL A 266 -4.01 -2.55 10.24
C VAL A 266 -2.95 -2.50 11.33
N LYS A 267 -2.76 -1.34 11.95
CA LYS A 267 -1.83 -1.19 13.05
C LYS A 267 -2.29 -1.99 14.26
N LYS A 268 -1.41 -2.83 14.81
CA LYS A 268 -1.69 -3.65 15.99
C LYS A 268 -1.91 -2.81 17.24
N GLY A 269 -2.84 -3.25 18.08
CA GLY A 269 -3.16 -2.59 19.35
C GLY A 269 -4.04 -1.35 19.21
N PHE A 270 -4.57 -1.07 18.01
CA PHE A 270 -5.57 -0.04 17.77
C PHE A 270 -6.83 -0.66 17.19
N LEU A 271 -7.97 -0.33 17.76
CA LEU A 271 -9.24 -0.76 17.19
C LEU A 271 -9.50 0.04 15.90
N PRO A 272 -9.67 -0.59 14.73
CA PRO A 272 -10.00 0.12 13.50
C PRO A 272 -11.33 0.89 13.63
N SER A 273 -11.46 2.01 12.90
CA SER A 273 -12.74 2.74 12.83
C SER A 273 -13.83 1.88 12.18
N THR A 274 -15.10 2.23 12.38
CA THR A 274 -16.24 1.52 11.78
C THR A 274 -16.11 1.43 10.26
N ILE A 275 -15.70 2.51 9.59
CA ILE A 275 -15.47 2.54 8.14
C ILE A 275 -14.35 1.57 7.75
N THR A 276 -13.25 1.56 8.50
CA THR A 276 -12.14 0.63 8.24
C THR A 276 -12.60 -0.81 8.41
N GLN A 277 -13.36 -1.13 9.45
CA GLN A 277 -13.90 -2.49 9.67
C GLN A 277 -14.81 -2.93 8.52
N LEU A 278 -15.70 -2.05 8.04
CA LEU A 278 -16.56 -2.33 6.89
C LEU A 278 -15.73 -2.64 5.64
N PHE A 279 -14.66 -1.88 5.37
CA PHE A 279 -13.80 -2.12 4.24
C PHE A 279 -12.98 -3.42 4.38
N LEU A 280 -12.43 -3.70 5.55
CA LEU A 280 -11.72 -4.96 5.82
C LEU A 280 -12.61 -6.17 5.54
N GLN A 281 -13.84 -6.16 6.07
CA GLN A 281 -14.81 -7.23 5.86
C GLN A 281 -15.16 -7.36 4.37
N HIS A 282 -15.40 -6.23 3.70
CA HIS A 282 -15.70 -6.21 2.27
C HIS A 282 -14.57 -6.83 1.42
N VAL A 283 -13.30 -6.47 1.70
CA VAL A 283 -12.14 -7.04 0.99
C VAL A 283 -12.07 -8.55 1.18
N VAL A 284 -12.24 -9.03 2.43
CA VAL A 284 -12.22 -10.45 2.74
C VAL A 284 -13.34 -11.19 2.01
N ASP A 285 -14.57 -10.65 2.03
CA ASP A 285 -15.72 -11.27 1.37
C ASP A 285 -15.55 -11.28 -0.16
N TYR A 286 -15.01 -10.20 -0.74
CA TYR A 286 -14.75 -10.07 -2.17
C TYR A 286 -13.70 -11.08 -2.67
N THR A 287 -12.65 -11.31 -1.87
CA THR A 287 -11.51 -12.16 -2.26
C THR A 287 -11.66 -13.62 -1.87
N LYS A 288 -12.67 -13.96 -1.07
CA LYS A 288 -12.87 -15.30 -0.47
C LYS A 288 -12.80 -16.47 -1.45
N ASP A 289 -13.33 -16.29 -2.66
CA ASP A 289 -13.39 -17.34 -3.67
C ASP A 289 -12.32 -17.20 -4.78
N MET A 290 -11.39 -16.24 -4.63
CA MET A 290 -10.40 -15.95 -5.67
C MET A 290 -9.24 -16.93 -5.71
N GLY A 291 -8.87 -17.55 -4.56
CA GLY A 291 -7.79 -18.52 -4.51
C GLY A 291 -6.43 -17.95 -4.94
N GLU A 292 -5.66 -18.79 -5.65
CA GLU A 292 -4.37 -18.39 -6.24
C GLU A 292 -4.61 -17.65 -7.57
N ILE A 293 -4.19 -16.38 -7.64
CA ILE A 293 -4.30 -15.59 -8.88
C ILE A 293 -3.07 -15.86 -9.75
N THR A 294 -3.30 -16.52 -10.87
CA THR A 294 -2.33 -16.60 -11.97
C THR A 294 -2.99 -15.99 -13.20
N VAL A 295 -2.51 -14.82 -13.62
CA VAL A 295 -3.02 -14.13 -14.82
C VAL A 295 -2.47 -14.83 -16.07
N ILE A 296 -2.79 -16.09 -16.25
CA ILE A 296 -2.61 -16.77 -17.54
C ILE A 296 -4.02 -16.97 -18.10
N ARG A 297 -4.58 -15.91 -18.68
CA ARG A 297 -5.72 -16.06 -19.59
C ARG A 297 -5.16 -16.12 -21.01
N HIS A 298 -5.34 -17.28 -21.63
CA HIS A 298 -5.07 -17.52 -23.06
C HIS A 298 -5.92 -16.61 -23.95
#